data_815dae95f7267653dd6cbc68969ef125
#
_entry.id   815dae95f7267653dd6cbc68969ef125
#
_cell.length_a   1.000
_cell.length_b   1.000
_cell.length_c   1.000
_cell.angle_alpha   90.00
_cell.angle_beta   90.00
_cell.angle_gamma   90.00
#
_symmetry.space_group_name_H-M   'P 1'
#
loop_
_entity.id
_entity.type
_entity.pdbx_description
1 polymer ?
#
loop_
_entity_poly.entity_id
_entity_poly.type
_entity_poly.pdbx_seq_one_letter_code
_entity_poly.pdbx_strand_id
1 'polypeptide(L)'
;MSKTEKAKVYFTDFHTIAFGDGLPTKLKKLIRKAGIGSIDMKGKFVAIKMHFGELGNISYLRPNYAKAVVDVIKELGGKPFLTDCNTMYPGSRKNALEHLECAWENGFTPLTVGCPIIIGDGLKGTDDIAVPVAGGEYIKEAKIGRAVMDADVFISLTHFKGHETTGFGGTIKNIGMGCGSRAGKTDQHSSGKPHVKEKLCRGCRRCQKECANGGLVFDEASRKMHVDAEHCVGCGRCLGACNFDAIEFDNNAANELLNCRMAEYTKAVVDGRPNFHISLVVDVSPNCDCHGENDVPILPNLGMFASFDPLALDQACVDACLAAAPMPGSQLAKHLADPDFHDHHDHFTNSTPESEWKSCLAHAEKIGLGSREYELITL
;
A
#
# COMPACT_ATOMS: atom_id res chain seq x y z
N MET A 1 31.02 -19.46 9.64
CA MET A 1 29.80 -18.80 9.15
C MET A 1 28.85 -18.70 10.32
N SER A 2 28.62 -17.52 10.88
CA SER A 2 27.59 -17.26 11.89
C SER A 2 26.25 -17.62 11.26
N LYS A 3 25.42 -18.47 11.92
CA LYS A 3 24.01 -18.63 11.53
C LYS A 3 23.38 -17.26 11.70
N THR A 4 23.07 -16.58 10.60
CA THR A 4 22.23 -15.38 10.64
C THR A 4 20.93 -15.78 11.32
N GLU A 5 20.59 -15.11 12.40
CA GLU A 5 19.33 -15.36 13.12
C GLU A 5 18.17 -15.08 12.16
N LYS A 6 17.24 -16.03 12.02
CA LYS A 6 16.07 -15.87 11.15
C LYS A 6 15.19 -14.73 11.64
N ALA A 7 14.57 -14.01 10.71
CA ALA A 7 13.59 -13.00 11.05
C ALA A 7 12.41 -13.63 11.79
N LYS A 8 11.94 -12.99 12.87
CA LYS A 8 10.82 -13.48 13.68
C LYS A 8 9.51 -12.89 13.18
N VAL A 9 8.55 -13.76 12.86
CA VAL A 9 7.18 -13.39 12.51
C VAL A 9 6.26 -13.98 13.56
N TYR A 10 5.49 -13.14 14.23
CA TYR A 10 4.52 -13.54 15.24
C TYR A 10 3.14 -13.67 14.61
N PHE A 11 2.41 -14.70 15.01
CA PHE A 11 1.12 -15.04 14.44
C PHE A 11 0.07 -15.33 15.52
N THR A 12 -1.17 -14.93 15.27
CA THR A 12 -2.36 -15.39 15.97
C THR A 12 -3.53 -15.52 15.00
N ASP A 13 -4.32 -16.58 15.11
CA ASP A 13 -5.51 -16.79 14.30
C ASP A 13 -6.69 -15.88 14.70
N PHE A 14 -7.82 -15.99 13.99
CA PHE A 14 -9.07 -15.28 14.32
C PHE A 14 -10.02 -16.06 15.24
N HIS A 15 -9.64 -17.26 15.73
CA HIS A 15 -10.49 -18.00 16.67
C HIS A 15 -10.59 -17.27 18.00
N THR A 16 -11.81 -17.17 18.51
CA THR A 16 -12.12 -16.64 19.84
C THR A 16 -13.04 -17.62 20.56
N ILE A 17 -12.95 -17.68 21.88
CA ILE A 17 -13.84 -18.47 22.72
C ILE A 17 -14.80 -17.56 23.47
N ALA A 18 -15.94 -18.10 23.91
CA ALA A 18 -16.89 -17.36 24.72
C ALA A 18 -16.22 -16.83 26.01
N PHE A 19 -16.44 -15.55 26.30
CA PHE A 19 -15.82 -14.83 27.43
C PHE A 19 -14.30 -14.70 27.34
N GLY A 20 -13.69 -15.02 26.21
CA GLY A 20 -12.27 -14.82 25.94
C GLY A 20 -11.97 -13.45 25.32
N ASP A 21 -10.73 -13.30 24.82
CA ASP A 21 -10.30 -12.07 24.16
C ASP A 21 -11.00 -11.89 22.81
N GLY A 22 -11.55 -10.69 22.58
CA GLY A 22 -11.97 -10.28 21.23
C GLY A 22 -10.79 -9.97 20.33
N LEU A 23 -11.02 -9.91 19.01
CA LEU A 23 -9.96 -9.71 18.01
C LEU A 23 -9.08 -8.47 18.23
N PRO A 24 -9.61 -7.29 18.62
CA PRO A 24 -8.76 -6.14 18.91
C PRO A 24 -7.80 -6.41 20.11
N THR A 25 -8.24 -7.15 21.11
CA THR A 25 -7.40 -7.53 22.24
C THR A 25 -6.32 -8.54 21.85
N LYS A 26 -6.67 -9.54 21.00
CA LYS A 26 -5.70 -10.47 20.41
C LYS A 26 -4.62 -9.71 19.63
N LEU A 27 -5.01 -8.73 18.81
CA LEU A 27 -4.07 -7.88 18.08
C LEU A 27 -3.13 -7.11 19.01
N LYS A 28 -3.66 -6.49 20.07
CA LYS A 28 -2.82 -5.80 21.08
C LYS A 28 -1.83 -6.74 21.74
N LYS A 29 -2.24 -7.97 22.07
CA LYS A 29 -1.35 -8.99 22.64
C LYS A 29 -0.27 -9.43 21.64
N LEU A 30 -0.65 -9.66 20.37
CA LEU A 30 0.27 -10.03 19.30
C LEU A 30 1.40 -9.01 19.15
N ILE A 31 1.05 -7.72 18.94
CA ILE A 31 2.06 -6.68 18.68
C ILE A 31 2.96 -6.41 19.88
N ARG A 32 2.44 -6.53 21.11
CA ARG A 32 3.27 -6.46 22.32
C ARG A 32 4.23 -7.65 22.41
N LYS A 33 3.76 -8.86 22.14
CA LYS A 33 4.59 -10.06 22.14
C LYS A 33 5.64 -10.03 21.04
N ALA A 34 5.31 -9.46 19.88
CA ALA A 34 6.22 -9.24 18.77
C ALA A 34 7.29 -8.16 19.04
N GLY A 35 7.18 -7.45 20.16
CA GLY A 35 8.24 -6.56 20.63
C GLY A 35 8.08 -5.09 20.25
N ILE A 36 6.89 -4.61 19.84
CA ILE A 36 6.66 -3.20 19.50
C ILE A 36 7.09 -2.24 20.65
N GLY A 37 7.02 -2.72 21.91
CA GLY A 37 7.42 -1.96 23.09
C GLY A 37 8.93 -1.72 23.21
N SER A 38 9.77 -2.34 22.39
CA SER A 38 11.22 -2.06 22.35
C SER A 38 11.54 -0.76 21.59
N ILE A 39 10.58 -0.22 20.83
CA ILE A 39 10.74 1.07 20.16
C ILE A 39 10.47 2.19 21.18
N ASP A 40 11.44 3.09 21.35
CA ASP A 40 11.22 4.31 22.12
C ASP A 40 10.26 5.23 21.36
N MET A 41 9.01 5.30 21.83
CA MET A 41 7.95 6.13 21.23
C MET A 41 7.60 7.38 22.06
N LYS A 42 8.19 7.52 23.26
CA LYS A 42 7.79 8.58 24.20
C LYS A 42 7.96 9.97 23.60
N GLY A 43 6.85 10.68 23.44
CA GLY A 43 6.80 12.05 22.89
C GLY A 43 6.97 12.14 21.38
N LYS A 44 7.23 11.03 20.68
CA LYS A 44 7.53 10.96 19.24
C LYS A 44 6.28 10.90 18.37
N PHE A 45 6.36 11.46 17.18
CA PHE A 45 5.35 11.30 16.12
C PHE A 45 5.46 9.90 15.52
N VAL A 46 4.32 9.19 15.45
CA VAL A 46 4.24 7.81 14.96
C VAL A 46 3.27 7.76 13.79
N ALA A 47 3.79 7.59 12.58
CA ALA A 47 2.97 7.39 11.39
C ALA A 47 2.47 5.94 11.33
N ILE A 48 1.16 5.74 11.29
CA ILE A 48 0.55 4.43 11.03
C ILE A 48 0.04 4.45 9.59
N LYS A 49 0.78 3.80 8.69
CA LYS A 49 0.40 3.68 7.29
C LYS A 49 -0.61 2.55 7.10
N MET A 50 -1.74 2.89 6.55
CA MET A 50 -2.74 1.92 6.13
C MET A 50 -3.50 2.42 4.90
N HIS A 51 -4.30 1.53 4.30
CA HIS A 51 -5.23 1.88 3.23
C HIS A 51 -6.62 2.09 3.82
N PHE A 52 -7.31 3.18 3.46
CA PHE A 52 -8.63 3.49 4.00
C PHE A 52 -9.80 2.85 3.21
N GLY A 53 -9.51 2.13 2.11
CA GLY A 53 -10.50 1.63 1.16
C GLY A 53 -10.90 2.70 0.14
N GLU A 54 -11.32 2.27 -1.06
CA GLU A 54 -12.02 3.13 -2.03
C GLU A 54 -13.52 3.09 -1.72
N LEU A 55 -14.28 4.12 -2.07
CA LEU A 55 -15.73 4.13 -1.86
C LEU A 55 -16.40 2.98 -2.62
N GLY A 56 -17.30 2.27 -1.94
CA GLY A 56 -17.97 1.06 -2.45
C GLY A 56 -17.30 -0.24 -2.05
N ASN A 57 -16.00 -0.26 -1.78
CA ASN A 57 -15.31 -1.41 -1.21
C ASN A 57 -15.58 -1.53 0.28
N ILE A 58 -15.88 -2.73 0.77
CA ILE A 58 -16.11 -3.02 2.21
C ILE A 58 -15.18 -4.12 2.74
N SER A 59 -14.23 -4.61 1.94
CA SER A 59 -13.23 -5.62 2.35
C SER A 59 -12.02 -5.01 3.05
N TYR A 60 -11.84 -3.69 3.04
CA TYR A 60 -10.72 -3.03 3.72
C TYR A 60 -10.72 -3.29 5.25
N LEU A 61 -9.59 -3.09 5.90
CA LEU A 61 -9.47 -3.29 7.35
C LEU A 61 -10.41 -2.37 8.13
N ARG A 62 -11.15 -2.96 9.05
CA ARG A 62 -12.08 -2.22 9.93
C ARG A 62 -11.33 -1.23 10.83
N PRO A 63 -11.89 -0.03 11.09
CA PRO A 63 -11.28 0.98 11.98
C PRO A 63 -10.91 0.45 13.38
N ASN A 64 -11.59 -0.59 13.85
CA ASN A 64 -11.32 -1.25 15.13
C ASN A 64 -9.90 -1.80 15.25
N TYR A 65 -9.32 -2.31 14.16
CA TYR A 65 -7.94 -2.77 14.14
C TYR A 65 -6.96 -1.60 14.25
N ALA A 66 -7.21 -0.52 13.51
CA ALA A 66 -6.43 0.71 13.63
C ALA A 66 -6.48 1.26 15.07
N LYS A 67 -7.68 1.31 15.67
CA LYS A 67 -7.87 1.73 17.07
C LYS A 67 -7.03 0.90 18.04
N ALA A 68 -6.96 -0.43 17.86
CA ALA A 68 -6.16 -1.30 18.71
C ALA A 68 -4.66 -0.97 18.64
N VAL A 69 -4.14 -0.68 17.45
CA VAL A 69 -2.74 -0.25 17.25
C VAL A 69 -2.49 1.12 17.86
N VAL A 70 -3.37 2.09 17.60
CA VAL A 70 -3.32 3.45 18.17
C VAL A 70 -3.26 3.41 19.69
N ASP A 71 -4.09 2.60 20.33
CA ASP A 71 -4.11 2.48 21.79
C ASP A 71 -2.75 2.02 22.35
N VAL A 72 -2.15 1.00 21.74
CA VAL A 72 -0.83 0.49 22.18
C VAL A 72 0.25 1.56 22.00
N ILE A 73 0.25 2.29 20.88
CA ILE A 73 1.23 3.36 20.67
C ILE A 73 1.06 4.49 21.70
N LYS A 74 -0.19 4.87 22.02
CA LYS A 74 -0.45 5.87 23.06
C LYS A 74 -0.02 5.42 24.44
N GLU A 75 -0.25 4.15 24.79
CA GLU A 75 0.23 3.54 26.04
C GLU A 75 1.77 3.58 26.15
N LEU A 76 2.48 3.46 25.00
CA LEU A 76 3.94 3.62 24.90
C LEU A 76 4.39 5.10 24.87
N GLY A 77 3.45 6.04 25.00
CA GLY A 77 3.71 7.48 25.05
C GLY A 77 3.93 8.15 23.70
N GLY A 78 3.65 7.44 22.58
CA GLY A 78 3.74 7.97 21.23
C GLY A 78 2.57 8.89 20.86
N LYS A 79 2.78 9.70 19.83
CA LYS A 79 1.78 10.59 19.21
C LYS A 79 1.38 10.03 17.85
N PRO A 80 0.44 9.05 17.78
CA PRO A 80 0.07 8.41 16.53
C PRO A 80 -0.81 9.28 15.65
N PHE A 81 -0.68 9.10 14.35
CA PHE A 81 -1.64 9.52 13.33
C PHE A 81 -1.76 8.44 12.26
N LEU A 82 -2.96 8.28 11.67
CA LEU A 82 -3.13 7.44 10.49
C LEU A 82 -2.75 8.21 9.24
N THR A 83 -2.17 7.53 8.26
CA THR A 83 -1.76 8.16 7.01
C THR A 83 -1.87 7.23 5.80
N ASP A 84 -2.14 7.82 4.66
CA ASP A 84 -1.98 7.31 3.30
C ASP A 84 -1.62 8.48 2.38
N CYS A 85 -1.15 8.23 1.16
CA CYS A 85 -0.93 9.27 0.15
C CYS A 85 -1.98 9.19 -0.96
N ASN A 86 -2.24 10.33 -1.61
CA ASN A 86 -3.23 10.46 -2.67
C ASN A 86 -2.94 9.53 -3.85
N THR A 87 -4.00 9.15 -4.56
CA THR A 87 -3.89 8.31 -5.75
C THR A 87 -3.44 9.09 -6.99
N MET A 88 -2.91 8.39 -7.98
CA MET A 88 -2.59 8.96 -9.29
C MET A 88 -3.72 8.80 -10.30
N TYR A 89 -4.68 7.92 -10.04
CA TYR A 89 -5.84 7.65 -10.89
C TYR A 89 -7.09 8.39 -10.37
N PRO A 90 -8.12 8.59 -11.21
CA PRO A 90 -9.42 9.08 -10.78
C PRO A 90 -10.08 8.16 -9.75
N GLY A 91 -10.68 8.75 -8.73
CA GLY A 91 -11.36 8.05 -7.63
C GLY A 91 -11.57 8.97 -6.45
N SER A 92 -12.05 8.42 -5.34
CA SER A 92 -12.41 9.18 -4.13
C SER A 92 -11.19 9.62 -3.31
N ARG A 93 -9.95 9.28 -3.71
CA ARG A 93 -8.73 9.55 -2.96
C ARG A 93 -7.70 10.35 -3.77
N LYS A 94 -8.17 11.16 -4.73
CA LYS A 94 -7.32 11.90 -5.65
C LYS A 94 -6.65 13.13 -5.04
N ASN A 95 -7.27 13.75 -4.05
CA ASN A 95 -6.73 14.89 -3.29
C ASN A 95 -7.07 14.71 -1.81
N ALA A 96 -6.42 15.48 -0.93
CA ALA A 96 -6.55 15.26 0.50
C ALA A 96 -7.98 15.47 1.04
N LEU A 97 -8.78 16.35 0.45
CA LEU A 97 -10.15 16.59 0.91
C LEU A 97 -11.03 15.37 0.62
N GLU A 98 -11.07 14.94 -0.65
CA GLU A 98 -11.80 13.75 -1.08
C GLU A 98 -11.27 12.49 -0.38
N HIS A 99 -9.95 12.39 -0.20
CA HIS A 99 -9.34 11.25 0.49
C HIS A 99 -9.75 11.17 1.97
N LEU A 100 -9.85 12.30 2.66
CA LEU A 100 -10.36 12.35 4.04
C LEU A 100 -11.86 12.04 4.09
N GLU A 101 -12.65 12.56 3.16
CA GLU A 101 -14.08 12.25 3.07
C GLU A 101 -14.30 10.76 2.84
N CYS A 102 -13.55 10.14 1.89
CA CYS A 102 -13.55 8.70 1.66
C CYS A 102 -13.18 7.91 2.93
N ALA A 103 -12.13 8.33 3.65
CA ALA A 103 -11.76 7.70 4.91
C ALA A 103 -12.88 7.80 5.95
N TRP A 104 -13.55 8.94 6.05
CA TRP A 104 -14.66 9.15 7.00
C TRP A 104 -15.88 8.30 6.65
N GLU A 105 -16.27 8.24 5.39
CA GLU A 105 -17.37 7.38 4.93
C GLU A 105 -17.07 5.89 5.19
N ASN A 106 -15.81 5.49 5.09
CA ASN A 106 -15.34 4.16 5.44
C ASN A 106 -15.12 3.95 6.96
N GLY A 107 -15.52 4.94 7.78
CA GLY A 107 -15.56 4.85 9.24
C GLY A 107 -14.25 5.24 9.94
N PHE A 108 -13.22 5.68 9.22
CA PHE A 108 -11.98 6.19 9.81
C PHE A 108 -12.12 7.66 10.16
N THR A 109 -12.39 7.95 11.43
CA THR A 109 -12.45 9.30 11.97
C THR A 109 -11.59 9.41 13.23
N PRO A 110 -11.17 10.61 13.64
CA PRO A 110 -10.47 10.76 14.92
C PRO A 110 -11.22 10.20 16.13
N LEU A 111 -12.56 10.16 16.06
CA LEU A 111 -13.41 9.60 17.12
C LEU A 111 -13.38 8.06 17.11
N THR A 112 -13.42 7.43 15.95
CA THR A 112 -13.45 5.96 15.81
C THR A 112 -12.10 5.33 16.03
N VAL A 113 -11.03 5.93 15.49
CA VAL A 113 -9.66 5.38 15.57
C VAL A 113 -8.84 5.94 16.74
N GLY A 114 -9.25 7.07 17.31
CA GLY A 114 -8.60 7.65 18.49
C GLY A 114 -7.35 8.48 18.20
N CYS A 115 -7.07 8.85 16.94
CA CYS A 115 -5.96 9.73 16.57
C CYS A 115 -6.30 10.55 15.31
N PRO A 116 -5.55 11.64 15.00
CA PRO A 116 -5.70 12.36 13.75
C PRO A 116 -5.44 11.50 12.52
N ILE A 117 -5.98 11.92 11.37
CA ILE A 117 -5.69 11.38 10.05
C ILE A 117 -5.01 12.49 9.24
N ILE A 118 -3.87 12.20 8.64
CA ILE A 118 -3.08 13.14 7.85
C ILE A 118 -2.78 12.49 6.50
N ILE A 119 -3.15 13.15 5.41
CA ILE A 119 -2.78 12.69 4.07
C ILE A 119 -1.31 13.08 3.82
N GLY A 120 -0.49 12.06 3.61
CA GLY A 120 0.96 12.12 3.72
C GLY A 120 1.66 13.03 2.70
N ASP A 121 1.06 13.22 1.52
CA ASP A 121 1.59 14.00 0.40
C ASP A 121 0.82 15.31 0.15
N GLY A 122 0.10 15.80 1.16
CA GLY A 122 -0.58 17.10 1.17
C GLY A 122 -1.79 17.19 0.27
N LEU A 123 -2.30 18.43 0.07
CA LEU A 123 -3.59 18.69 -0.56
C LEU A 123 -3.71 18.10 -1.98
N LYS A 124 -2.65 18.23 -2.80
CA LYS A 124 -2.65 17.84 -4.22
C LYS A 124 -1.79 16.60 -4.52
N GLY A 125 -1.27 15.92 -3.52
CA GLY A 125 -0.34 14.80 -3.71
C GLY A 125 1.06 15.22 -4.17
N THR A 126 1.48 16.44 -3.86
CA THR A 126 2.73 17.07 -4.32
C THR A 126 3.65 17.53 -3.19
N ASP A 127 3.26 17.32 -1.94
CA ASP A 127 4.10 17.58 -0.79
C ASP A 127 4.92 16.33 -0.48
N ASP A 128 6.10 16.26 -1.09
CA ASP A 128 6.98 15.10 -0.99
C ASP A 128 8.42 15.50 -0.66
N ILE A 129 9.20 14.49 -0.32
CA ILE A 129 10.64 14.57 -0.15
C ILE A 129 11.31 13.46 -0.96
N ALA A 130 12.42 13.80 -1.63
CA ALA A 130 13.27 12.83 -2.29
C ALA A 130 14.13 12.11 -1.24
N VAL A 131 14.02 10.80 -1.18
CA VAL A 131 14.75 9.94 -0.24
C VAL A 131 15.68 9.03 -1.05
N PRO A 132 17.01 9.09 -0.85
CA PRO A 132 17.94 8.19 -1.51
C PRO A 132 17.63 6.72 -1.23
N VAL A 133 17.71 5.87 -2.24
CA VAL A 133 17.52 4.41 -2.11
C VAL A 133 18.88 3.73 -2.10
N ALA A 134 19.35 3.35 -0.92
CA ALA A 134 20.63 2.64 -0.79
C ALA A 134 20.57 1.27 -1.49
N GLY A 135 21.41 1.08 -2.50
CA GLY A 135 21.41 -0.15 -3.31
C GLY A 135 20.27 -0.26 -4.32
N GLY A 136 19.51 0.82 -4.55
CA GLY A 136 18.45 0.84 -5.57
C GLY A 136 18.99 0.65 -6.98
N GLU A 137 18.40 -0.26 -7.72
CA GLU A 137 18.76 -0.58 -9.12
C GLU A 137 17.96 0.28 -10.10
N TYR A 138 16.67 0.46 -9.82
CA TYR A 138 15.71 1.14 -10.69
C TYR A 138 15.41 2.56 -10.20
N ILE A 139 15.38 2.77 -8.89
CA ILE A 139 15.07 4.05 -8.25
C ILE A 139 16.29 4.54 -7.47
N LYS A 140 16.78 5.71 -7.80
CA LYS A 140 17.90 6.35 -7.06
C LYS A 140 17.39 7.17 -5.89
N GLU A 141 16.27 7.87 -6.08
CA GLU A 141 15.61 8.70 -5.10
C GLU A 141 14.10 8.44 -5.17
N ALA A 142 13.53 7.97 -4.06
CA ALA A 142 12.09 7.75 -3.93
C ALA A 142 11.39 9.03 -3.49
N LYS A 143 10.29 9.41 -4.13
CA LYS A 143 9.48 10.57 -3.79
C LYS A 143 8.39 10.16 -2.81
N ILE A 144 8.64 10.36 -1.53
CA ILE A 144 7.79 9.91 -0.43
C ILE A 144 7.00 11.09 0.14
N GLY A 145 5.73 10.87 0.50
CA GLY A 145 4.90 11.89 1.15
C GLY A 145 5.58 12.45 2.39
N ARG A 146 5.67 13.77 2.50
CA ARG A 146 6.45 14.47 3.53
C ARG A 146 6.03 14.07 4.94
N ALA A 147 4.73 14.06 5.25
CA ALA A 147 4.27 13.73 6.60
C ALA A 147 4.65 12.29 7.03
N VAL A 148 4.83 11.37 6.08
CA VAL A 148 5.34 10.02 6.37
C VAL A 148 6.79 10.09 6.83
N MET A 149 7.62 10.92 6.21
CA MET A 149 9.05 11.02 6.51
C MET A 149 9.35 11.92 7.71
N ASP A 150 8.47 12.88 8.02
CA ASP A 150 8.59 13.76 9.19
C ASP A 150 8.27 13.02 10.51
N ALA A 151 7.66 11.84 10.46
CA ALA A 151 7.40 11.02 11.63
C ALA A 151 8.69 10.35 12.14
N ASP A 152 8.88 10.31 13.46
CA ASP A 152 10.04 9.68 14.12
C ASP A 152 10.01 8.16 14.03
N VAL A 153 8.80 7.56 14.05
CA VAL A 153 8.56 6.12 14.02
C VAL A 153 7.55 5.79 12.93
N PHE A 154 7.80 4.70 12.23
CA PHE A 154 6.91 4.24 11.17
C PHE A 154 6.29 2.87 11.51
N ILE A 155 4.96 2.77 11.42
CA ILE A 155 4.22 1.52 11.59
C ILE A 155 3.40 1.27 10.32
N SER A 156 3.46 0.07 9.76
CA SER A 156 2.51 -0.34 8.72
C SER A 156 1.41 -1.22 9.32
N LEU A 157 0.17 -0.90 8.99
CA LEU A 157 -0.99 -1.75 9.27
C LEU A 157 -1.59 -2.16 7.92
N THR A 158 -1.40 -3.41 7.56
CA THR A 158 -1.63 -3.91 6.21
C THR A 158 -2.83 -4.84 6.16
N HIS A 159 -3.73 -4.61 5.22
CA HIS A 159 -4.68 -5.59 4.72
C HIS A 159 -3.98 -6.43 3.65
N PHE A 160 -3.81 -7.73 3.91
CA PHE A 160 -3.25 -8.66 2.94
C PHE A 160 -4.37 -9.24 2.07
N LYS A 161 -4.31 -9.00 0.76
CA LYS A 161 -5.37 -9.37 -0.21
C LYS A 161 -4.79 -9.58 -1.60
N GLY A 162 -5.61 -10.11 -2.53
CA GLY A 162 -5.27 -10.20 -3.94
C GLY A 162 -5.01 -8.83 -4.60
N HIS A 163 -4.42 -8.87 -5.77
CA HIS A 163 -4.16 -7.70 -6.59
C HIS A 163 -3.96 -8.09 -8.06
N GLU A 164 -4.61 -7.39 -8.94
CA GLU A 164 -4.68 -7.65 -10.38
C GLU A 164 -3.32 -7.59 -11.11
N THR A 165 -2.36 -6.83 -10.60
CA THR A 165 -1.03 -6.65 -11.22
C THR A 165 0.08 -7.33 -10.43
N THR A 166 0.08 -7.13 -9.11
CA THR A 166 1.18 -7.54 -8.22
C THR A 166 0.90 -8.87 -7.51
N GLY A 167 -0.09 -9.64 -7.94
CA GLY A 167 -0.56 -10.90 -7.35
C GLY A 167 -1.23 -10.71 -6.02
N PHE A 168 -0.54 -10.10 -5.06
CA PHE A 168 -1.12 -9.69 -3.79
C PHE A 168 -0.68 -8.28 -3.38
N GLY A 169 -1.47 -7.65 -2.53
CA GLY A 169 -1.14 -6.41 -1.84
C GLY A 169 -0.80 -6.70 -0.38
N GLY A 170 0.50 -6.83 -0.08
CA GLY A 170 1.03 -7.03 1.26
C GLY A 170 1.66 -5.78 1.87
N THR A 171 2.55 -5.99 2.83
CA THR A 171 3.27 -4.93 3.56
C THR A 171 4.15 -4.09 2.65
N ILE A 172 4.92 -4.74 1.75
CA ILE A 172 5.79 -4.04 0.80
C ILE A 172 4.96 -3.12 -0.10
N LYS A 173 3.83 -3.60 -0.63
CA LYS A 173 2.94 -2.76 -1.44
C LYS A 173 2.30 -1.64 -0.63
N ASN A 174 1.81 -1.93 0.58
CA ASN A 174 1.21 -0.93 1.46
C ASN A 174 2.19 0.21 1.77
N ILE A 175 3.47 -0.09 1.94
CA ILE A 175 4.51 0.90 2.20
C ILE A 175 4.97 1.55 0.89
N GLY A 176 5.52 0.79 -0.03
CA GLY A 176 6.19 1.30 -1.23
C GLY A 176 5.27 2.11 -2.13
N MET A 177 4.12 1.52 -2.52
CA MET A 177 3.12 2.23 -3.32
C MET A 177 2.37 3.27 -2.47
N GLY A 178 1.99 2.89 -1.25
CA GLY A 178 1.12 3.71 -0.42
C GLY A 178 1.79 4.99 0.11
N CYS A 179 3.08 4.97 0.45
CA CYS A 179 3.80 6.15 0.93
C CYS A 179 4.36 7.02 -0.20
N GLY A 180 4.43 6.51 -1.44
CA GLY A 180 4.82 7.33 -2.60
C GLY A 180 3.85 8.49 -2.80
N SER A 181 4.39 9.70 -3.01
CA SER A 181 3.60 10.83 -3.49
C SER A 181 3.00 10.52 -4.86
N ARG A 182 2.20 11.42 -5.42
CA ARG A 182 1.71 11.25 -6.79
C ARG A 182 2.85 11.08 -7.79
N ALA A 183 3.91 11.87 -7.67
CA ALA A 183 5.12 11.71 -8.48
C ALA A 183 5.80 10.37 -8.21
N GLY A 184 5.87 9.94 -6.95
CA GLY A 184 6.42 8.64 -6.57
C GLY A 184 5.62 7.46 -7.12
N LYS A 185 4.29 7.53 -7.08
CA LYS A 185 3.44 6.50 -7.71
C LYS A 185 3.65 6.44 -9.22
N THR A 186 3.82 7.62 -9.86
CA THR A 186 4.13 7.69 -11.28
C THR A 186 5.46 7.02 -11.62
N ASP A 187 6.51 7.28 -10.83
CA ASP A 187 7.82 6.65 -11.00
C ASP A 187 7.76 5.11 -10.89
N GLN A 188 6.86 4.60 -10.05
CA GLN A 188 6.68 3.15 -9.89
C GLN A 188 5.89 2.53 -11.04
N HIS A 189 4.77 3.13 -11.45
CA HIS A 189 3.86 2.56 -12.44
C HIS A 189 4.26 2.81 -13.89
N SER A 190 4.97 3.89 -14.17
CA SER A 190 5.24 4.33 -15.53
C SER A 190 6.72 4.60 -15.77
N SER A 191 7.16 4.20 -16.93
CA SER A 191 8.44 4.68 -17.49
C SER A 191 8.21 5.86 -18.43
N GLY A 192 6.96 6.29 -18.58
CA GLY A 192 6.47 7.22 -19.59
C GLY A 192 6.06 8.58 -19.05
N LYS A 193 5.41 9.29 -19.92
CA LYS A 193 4.85 10.62 -19.71
C LYS A 193 3.33 10.54 -19.76
N PRO A 194 2.60 11.50 -19.15
CA PRO A 194 1.14 11.47 -19.22
C PRO A 194 0.66 11.76 -20.62
N HIS A 195 -0.57 11.36 -20.91
CA HIS A 195 -1.29 11.81 -22.09
C HIS A 195 -2.61 12.50 -21.71
N VAL A 196 -3.21 13.22 -22.65
CA VAL A 196 -4.47 13.94 -22.46
C VAL A 196 -5.59 13.22 -23.20
N LYS A 197 -6.63 12.80 -22.47
CA LYS A 197 -7.89 12.32 -23.04
C LYS A 197 -8.67 13.51 -23.60
N GLU A 198 -8.58 13.79 -24.89
CA GLU A 198 -9.20 14.96 -25.51
C GLU A 198 -10.71 15.05 -25.26
N LYS A 199 -11.41 13.90 -25.23
CA LYS A 199 -12.87 13.84 -24.95
C LYS A 199 -13.23 14.42 -23.59
N LEU A 200 -12.37 14.25 -22.59
CA LEU A 200 -12.58 14.74 -21.22
C LEU A 200 -11.98 16.14 -21.01
N CYS A 201 -10.98 16.51 -21.78
CA CYS A 201 -10.32 17.81 -21.67
C CYS A 201 -11.28 18.97 -21.97
N ARG A 202 -11.36 19.93 -21.05
CA ARG A 202 -12.19 21.15 -21.19
C ARG A 202 -11.36 22.39 -21.58
N GLY A 203 -10.07 22.25 -21.84
CA GLY A 203 -9.18 23.36 -22.20
C GLY A 203 -9.02 24.43 -21.13
N CYS A 204 -9.26 24.11 -19.85
CA CYS A 204 -9.26 25.08 -18.76
C CYS A 204 -7.85 25.55 -18.34
N ARG A 205 -6.79 24.96 -18.88
CA ARG A 205 -5.36 25.31 -18.68
C ARG A 205 -4.87 25.22 -17.22
N ARG A 206 -5.60 24.62 -16.29
CA ARG A 206 -5.15 24.46 -14.88
C ARG A 206 -3.87 23.63 -14.80
N CYS A 207 -3.81 22.50 -15.54
CA CYS A 207 -2.63 21.65 -15.60
C CYS A 207 -1.38 22.38 -16.15
N GLN A 208 -1.56 23.29 -17.08
CA GLN A 208 -0.47 24.10 -17.63
C GLN A 208 0.14 25.02 -16.56
N LYS A 209 -0.70 25.63 -15.71
CA LYS A 209 -0.26 26.51 -14.61
C LYS A 209 0.55 25.74 -13.53
N GLU A 210 0.25 24.47 -13.33
CA GLU A 210 0.95 23.60 -12.36
C GLU A 210 2.21 22.97 -12.95
N CYS A 211 2.44 23.10 -14.26
CA CYS A 211 3.59 22.50 -14.93
C CYS A 211 4.82 23.42 -14.87
N ALA A 212 5.74 23.12 -13.94
CA ALA A 212 6.96 23.90 -13.78
C ALA A 212 7.93 23.83 -14.98
N ASN A 213 7.79 22.79 -15.83
CA ASN A 213 8.71 22.50 -16.94
C ASN A 213 8.12 22.85 -18.33
N GLY A 214 6.94 23.46 -18.39
CA GLY A 214 6.31 23.80 -19.67
C GLY A 214 5.81 22.61 -20.48
N GLY A 215 5.80 21.39 -19.94
CA GLY A 215 5.41 20.16 -20.63
C GLY A 215 3.91 20.01 -20.90
N LEU A 216 3.07 21.03 -20.65
CA LEU A 216 1.64 21.07 -21.00
C LEU A 216 1.39 22.27 -21.92
N VAL A 217 1.04 21.98 -23.17
CA VAL A 217 0.79 22.98 -24.21
C VAL A 217 -0.69 23.03 -24.55
N PHE A 218 -1.23 24.23 -24.73
CA PHE A 218 -2.61 24.42 -25.18
C PHE A 218 -2.62 24.59 -26.70
N ASP A 219 -3.43 23.78 -27.35
CA ASP A 219 -3.69 23.90 -28.79
C ASP A 219 -4.91 24.79 -29.01
N GLU A 220 -4.72 25.91 -29.68
CA GLU A 220 -5.76 26.90 -29.98
C GLU A 220 -6.80 26.37 -31.00
N ALA A 221 -6.40 25.44 -31.88
CA ALA A 221 -7.29 24.89 -32.90
C ALA A 221 -8.30 23.90 -32.31
N SER A 222 -7.80 22.92 -31.54
CA SER A 222 -8.66 21.93 -30.88
C SER A 222 -9.25 22.44 -29.55
N ARG A 223 -8.70 23.54 -29.01
CA ARG A 223 -8.97 24.07 -27.67
C ARG A 223 -8.73 23.03 -26.55
N LYS A 224 -7.76 22.18 -26.74
CA LYS A 224 -7.37 21.09 -25.82
C LYS A 224 -5.93 21.27 -25.32
N MET A 225 -5.63 20.58 -24.25
CA MET A 225 -4.26 20.47 -23.76
C MET A 225 -3.57 19.28 -24.42
N HIS A 226 -2.28 19.40 -24.67
CA HIS A 226 -1.39 18.34 -25.13
C HIS A 226 -0.16 18.25 -24.23
N VAL A 227 0.46 17.07 -24.18
CA VAL A 227 1.72 16.87 -23.48
C VAL A 227 2.87 17.05 -24.48
N ASP A 228 3.73 18.01 -24.19
CA ASP A 228 5.01 18.17 -24.86
C ASP A 228 6.00 17.18 -24.22
N ALA A 229 6.32 16.14 -24.97
CA ALA A 229 7.17 15.06 -24.48
C ALA A 229 8.63 15.51 -24.24
N GLU A 230 9.12 16.55 -24.89
CA GLU A 230 10.51 17.03 -24.72
C GLU A 230 10.67 17.75 -23.37
N HIS A 231 9.66 18.52 -22.96
CA HIS A 231 9.67 19.29 -21.72
C HIS A 231 9.05 18.56 -20.52
N CYS A 232 8.29 17.50 -20.77
CA CYS A 232 7.64 16.75 -19.69
C CYS A 232 8.61 15.84 -18.93
N VAL A 233 8.73 16.01 -17.63
CA VAL A 233 9.57 15.19 -16.73
C VAL A 233 8.80 14.10 -15.99
N GLY A 234 7.53 13.85 -16.32
CA GLY A 234 6.73 12.77 -15.71
C GLY A 234 6.33 12.97 -14.24
N CYS A 235 6.40 14.17 -13.68
CA CYS A 235 6.20 14.42 -12.24
C CYS A 235 4.75 14.28 -11.74
N GLY A 236 3.76 14.09 -12.62
CA GLY A 236 2.35 13.85 -12.24
C GLY A 236 1.56 15.03 -11.66
N ARG A 237 2.14 16.23 -11.49
CA ARG A 237 1.43 17.40 -10.93
C ARG A 237 0.16 17.77 -11.70
N CYS A 238 0.19 17.60 -13.02
CA CYS A 238 -0.94 17.90 -13.90
C CYS A 238 -2.16 17.02 -13.63
N LEU A 239 -2.00 15.77 -13.17
CA LEU A 239 -3.10 14.92 -12.77
C LEU A 239 -3.90 15.54 -11.62
N GLY A 240 -3.18 16.00 -10.58
CA GLY A 240 -3.80 16.65 -9.43
C GLY A 240 -4.48 17.96 -9.74
N ALA A 241 -4.03 18.64 -10.79
CA ALA A 241 -4.63 19.89 -11.25
C ALA A 241 -5.89 19.69 -12.09
N CYS A 242 -6.08 18.49 -12.66
CA CYS A 242 -7.19 18.22 -13.58
C CYS A 242 -8.43 17.76 -12.81
N ASN A 243 -9.46 18.63 -12.78
CA ASN A 243 -10.76 18.30 -12.17
C ASN A 243 -11.69 17.49 -13.10
N PHE A 244 -11.23 17.15 -14.31
CA PHE A 244 -12.03 16.47 -15.33
C PHE A 244 -11.46 15.09 -15.68
N ASP A 245 -10.45 14.62 -14.93
CA ASP A 245 -9.76 13.34 -15.13
C ASP A 245 -9.27 13.11 -16.58
N ALA A 246 -8.93 14.24 -17.23
CA ALA A 246 -8.50 14.24 -18.62
C ALA A 246 -7.01 13.94 -18.79
N ILE A 247 -6.24 13.74 -17.73
CA ILE A 247 -4.81 13.45 -17.80
C ILE A 247 -4.56 12.13 -17.10
N GLU A 248 -3.89 11.21 -17.77
CA GLU A 248 -3.52 9.92 -17.23
C GLU A 248 -2.12 9.50 -17.70
N PHE A 249 -1.55 8.52 -17.00
CA PHE A 249 -0.33 7.83 -17.42
C PHE A 249 -0.71 6.43 -17.91
N ASP A 250 0.01 5.95 -18.90
CA ASP A 250 -0.07 4.54 -19.27
C ASP A 250 0.62 3.70 -18.19
N ASN A 251 -0.05 2.65 -17.73
CA ASN A 251 0.54 1.60 -16.90
C ASN A 251 1.38 0.70 -17.83
N ASN A 252 2.55 1.16 -18.23
CA ASN A 252 3.39 0.47 -19.20
C ASN A 252 4.64 -0.18 -18.59
N ALA A 253 4.82 -0.07 -17.28
CA ALA A 253 5.85 -0.84 -16.60
C ALA A 253 5.42 -2.32 -16.57
N ALA A 254 6.30 -3.23 -16.95
CA ALA A 254 6.09 -4.65 -16.73
C ALA A 254 5.84 -4.91 -15.24
N ASN A 255 5.00 -5.89 -14.90
CA ASN A 255 4.63 -6.20 -13.52
C ASN A 255 5.86 -6.44 -12.63
N GLU A 256 6.87 -7.12 -13.15
CA GLU A 256 8.15 -7.34 -12.47
C GLU A 256 8.87 -6.03 -12.11
N LEU A 257 8.89 -5.06 -13.04
CA LEU A 257 9.54 -3.78 -12.82
C LEU A 257 8.79 -2.94 -11.77
N LEU A 258 7.46 -2.96 -11.81
CA LEU A 258 6.62 -2.33 -10.78
C LEU A 258 6.92 -2.93 -9.40
N ASN A 259 6.99 -4.24 -9.31
CA ASN A 259 7.30 -4.98 -8.09
C ASN A 259 8.67 -4.62 -7.51
N CYS A 260 9.70 -4.57 -8.36
CA CYS A 260 11.04 -4.17 -7.94
C CYS A 260 11.06 -2.73 -7.42
N ARG A 261 10.42 -1.80 -8.12
CA ARG A 261 10.32 -0.39 -7.70
C ARG A 261 9.57 -0.21 -6.39
N MET A 262 8.50 -1.00 -6.15
CA MET A 262 7.79 -0.99 -4.86
C MET A 262 8.69 -1.43 -3.71
N ALA A 263 9.51 -2.46 -3.90
CA ALA A 263 10.48 -2.90 -2.90
C ALA A 263 11.50 -1.80 -2.57
N GLU A 264 12.00 -1.10 -3.60
CA GLU A 264 12.93 0.02 -3.45
C GLU A 264 12.31 1.23 -2.73
N TYR A 265 11.06 1.56 -3.05
CA TYR A 265 10.29 2.58 -2.33
C TYR A 265 10.04 2.19 -0.86
N THR A 266 9.74 0.92 -0.59
CA THR A 266 9.62 0.42 0.78
C THR A 266 10.91 0.62 1.55
N LYS A 267 12.06 0.27 0.95
CA LYS A 267 13.36 0.46 1.55
C LYS A 267 13.63 1.92 1.89
N ALA A 268 13.32 2.85 1.00
CA ALA A 268 13.45 4.29 1.25
C ALA A 268 12.62 4.76 2.45
N VAL A 269 11.45 4.16 2.69
CA VAL A 269 10.59 4.53 3.82
C VAL A 269 11.12 3.99 5.14
N VAL A 270 11.65 2.77 5.18
CA VAL A 270 11.96 2.07 6.44
C VAL A 270 13.43 2.17 6.85
N ASP A 271 14.37 2.33 5.92
CA ASP A 271 15.80 2.37 6.23
C ASP A 271 16.14 3.52 7.19
N GLY A 272 16.96 3.20 8.18
CA GLY A 272 17.55 4.18 9.09
C GLY A 272 16.62 4.77 10.14
N ARG A 273 15.38 4.26 10.27
CA ARG A 273 14.46 4.71 11.32
C ARG A 273 13.73 3.55 12.01
N PRO A 274 13.27 3.73 13.27
CA PRO A 274 12.45 2.72 13.94
C PRO A 274 11.17 2.45 13.16
N ASN A 275 10.91 1.16 12.87
CA ASN A 275 9.70 0.75 12.17
C ASN A 275 9.20 -0.61 12.69
N PHE A 276 7.92 -0.90 12.46
CA PHE A 276 7.28 -2.16 12.83
C PHE A 276 6.10 -2.43 11.91
N HIS A 277 5.84 -3.70 11.60
CA HIS A 277 4.89 -4.09 10.57
C HIS A 277 3.85 -5.06 11.11
N ILE A 278 2.60 -4.83 10.71
CA ILE A 278 1.43 -5.62 11.09
C ILE A 278 0.67 -5.94 9.80
N SER A 279 0.31 -7.21 9.61
CA SER A 279 -0.46 -7.65 8.45
C SER A 279 -1.62 -8.54 8.88
N LEU A 280 -2.81 -8.28 8.36
CA LEU A 280 -4.01 -9.06 8.62
C LEU A 280 -4.46 -9.75 7.33
N VAL A 281 -4.50 -11.08 7.37
CA VAL A 281 -5.01 -11.93 6.28
C VAL A 281 -6.48 -12.22 6.58
N VAL A 282 -7.33 -11.29 6.17
CA VAL A 282 -8.77 -11.26 6.44
C VAL A 282 -9.48 -10.69 5.23
N ASP A 283 -10.68 -11.18 4.93
CA ASP A 283 -11.50 -10.74 3.79
C ASP A 283 -10.67 -10.64 2.48
N VAL A 284 -9.89 -11.69 2.18
CA VAL A 284 -8.89 -11.71 1.09
C VAL A 284 -9.62 -11.68 -0.26
N SER A 285 -10.03 -10.48 -0.70
CA SER A 285 -10.60 -10.24 -2.02
C SER A 285 -9.58 -10.51 -3.13
N PRO A 286 -9.99 -10.96 -4.33
CA PRO A 286 -9.09 -11.03 -5.49
C PRO A 286 -8.63 -9.64 -5.94
N ASN A 287 -9.43 -8.61 -5.67
CA ASN A 287 -9.18 -7.22 -6.06
C ASN A 287 -8.54 -6.42 -4.91
N CYS A 288 -7.80 -5.38 -5.29
CA CYS A 288 -7.20 -4.45 -4.33
C CYS A 288 -8.25 -3.52 -3.69
N ASP A 289 -8.02 -3.10 -2.44
CA ASP A 289 -8.85 -2.07 -1.76
C ASP A 289 -8.86 -0.71 -2.49
N CYS A 290 -8.04 -0.56 -3.53
CA CYS A 290 -8.01 0.63 -4.38
C CYS A 290 -9.12 0.68 -5.43
N HIS A 291 -9.92 -0.38 -5.55
CA HIS A 291 -11.14 -0.44 -6.35
C HIS A 291 -12.38 -0.31 -5.47
N GLY A 292 -13.41 0.32 -5.96
CA GLY A 292 -14.71 0.45 -5.28
C GLY A 292 -15.47 -0.89 -5.21
N GLU A 293 -15.27 -1.75 -6.19
CA GLU A 293 -15.79 -3.12 -6.21
C GLU A 293 -14.85 -4.08 -5.47
N ASN A 294 -15.43 -4.98 -4.74
CA ASN A 294 -14.77 -6.15 -4.18
C ASN A 294 -15.62 -7.39 -4.48
N ASP A 295 -15.00 -8.55 -4.51
CA ASP A 295 -15.67 -9.84 -4.77
C ASP A 295 -15.58 -10.74 -3.53
N VAL A 296 -16.19 -11.90 -3.61
CA VAL A 296 -16.10 -12.95 -2.59
C VAL A 296 -14.64 -13.23 -2.26
N PRO A 297 -14.25 -13.28 -0.97
CA PRO A 297 -12.90 -13.63 -0.60
C PRO A 297 -12.43 -14.94 -1.22
N ILE A 298 -11.23 -14.98 -1.75
CA ILE A 298 -10.65 -16.17 -2.38
C ILE A 298 -10.19 -17.21 -1.36
N LEU A 299 -9.93 -16.77 -0.11
CA LEU A 299 -9.44 -17.59 1.00
C LEU A 299 -10.24 -17.29 2.27
N PRO A 300 -10.32 -18.21 3.24
CA PRO A 300 -10.86 -17.90 4.56
C PRO A 300 -9.99 -16.89 5.30
N ASN A 301 -10.55 -16.30 6.36
CA ASN A 301 -9.78 -15.46 7.26
C ASN A 301 -8.74 -16.30 8.01
N LEU A 302 -7.46 -16.00 7.86
CA LEU A 302 -6.38 -16.83 8.40
C LEU A 302 -5.86 -16.32 9.75
N GLY A 303 -5.54 -15.02 9.85
CA GLY A 303 -5.01 -14.50 11.09
C GLY A 303 -4.33 -13.15 10.96
N MET A 304 -3.66 -12.78 12.05
CA MET A 304 -2.91 -11.54 12.21
C MET A 304 -1.44 -11.87 12.40
N PHE A 305 -0.57 -11.15 11.72
CA PHE A 305 0.87 -11.34 11.71
C PHE A 305 1.57 -10.03 12.11
N ALA A 306 2.73 -10.13 12.75
CA ALA A 306 3.54 -8.97 13.11
C ALA A 306 5.03 -9.29 13.10
N SER A 307 5.85 -8.34 12.60
CA SER A 307 7.31 -8.47 12.51
C SER A 307 7.98 -7.10 12.42
N PHE A 308 9.27 -7.07 12.74
CA PHE A 308 10.17 -5.94 12.41
C PHE A 308 10.67 -6.01 10.95
N ASP A 309 10.57 -7.16 10.31
CA ASP A 309 11.01 -7.39 8.94
C ASP A 309 9.80 -7.42 8.01
N PRO A 310 9.64 -6.42 7.09
CA PRO A 310 8.50 -6.34 6.20
C PRO A 310 8.49 -7.45 5.14
N LEU A 311 9.67 -7.94 4.72
CA LEU A 311 9.78 -9.01 3.73
C LEU A 311 9.43 -10.37 4.35
N ALA A 312 9.97 -10.68 5.52
CA ALA A 312 9.61 -11.89 6.27
C ALA A 312 8.11 -11.94 6.57
N LEU A 313 7.52 -10.79 6.87
CA LEU A 313 6.09 -10.66 7.13
C LEU A 313 5.26 -11.00 5.88
N ASP A 314 5.61 -10.45 4.72
CA ASP A 314 4.90 -10.76 3.47
C ASP A 314 5.12 -12.22 3.05
N GLN A 315 6.33 -12.77 3.21
CA GLN A 315 6.60 -14.18 2.95
C GLN A 315 5.73 -15.09 3.84
N ALA A 316 5.65 -14.81 5.14
CA ALA A 316 4.82 -15.60 6.06
C ALA A 316 3.32 -15.51 5.73
N CYS A 317 2.85 -14.33 5.33
CA CYS A 317 1.45 -14.16 4.91
C CYS A 317 1.13 -14.92 3.61
N VAL A 318 2.00 -14.85 2.60
CA VAL A 318 1.77 -15.58 1.33
C VAL A 318 1.86 -17.10 1.55
N ASP A 319 2.82 -17.58 2.34
CA ASP A 319 2.93 -19.01 2.65
C ASP A 319 1.66 -19.53 3.35
N ALA A 320 1.11 -18.76 4.31
CA ALA A 320 -0.15 -19.11 4.96
C ALA A 320 -1.33 -19.11 3.98
N CYS A 321 -1.37 -18.16 3.04
CA CYS A 321 -2.39 -18.11 2.00
C CYS A 321 -2.30 -19.30 1.06
N LEU A 322 -1.12 -19.67 0.59
CA LEU A 322 -0.92 -20.80 -0.34
C LEU A 322 -1.22 -22.15 0.32
N ALA A 323 -1.08 -22.25 1.64
CA ALA A 323 -1.45 -23.46 2.41
C ALA A 323 -2.96 -23.57 2.71
N ALA A 324 -3.72 -22.49 2.54
CA ALA A 324 -5.16 -22.48 2.84
C ALA A 324 -6.00 -23.08 1.71
N ALA A 325 -7.15 -23.67 2.06
CA ALA A 325 -8.10 -24.12 1.06
C ALA A 325 -8.81 -22.93 0.38
N PRO A 326 -9.05 -22.98 -0.93
CA PRO A 326 -9.82 -21.95 -1.64
C PRO A 326 -11.24 -21.81 -1.06
N MET A 327 -11.75 -20.59 -0.97
CA MET A 327 -13.11 -20.33 -0.53
C MET A 327 -14.11 -20.80 -1.59
N PRO A 328 -15.10 -21.64 -1.22
CA PRO A 328 -16.13 -22.10 -2.16
C PRO A 328 -16.87 -20.94 -2.81
N GLY A 329 -17.08 -21.01 -4.13
CA GLY A 329 -17.78 -19.98 -4.90
C GLY A 329 -16.96 -18.76 -5.26
N SER A 330 -15.72 -18.64 -4.76
CA SER A 330 -14.80 -17.56 -5.12
C SER A 330 -14.28 -17.69 -6.57
N GLN A 331 -13.66 -16.61 -7.06
CA GLN A 331 -12.97 -16.60 -8.36
C GLN A 331 -11.91 -17.71 -8.44
N LEU A 332 -11.09 -17.87 -7.41
CA LEU A 332 -10.07 -18.90 -7.32
C LEU A 332 -10.69 -20.30 -7.44
N ALA A 333 -11.76 -20.58 -6.68
CA ALA A 333 -12.43 -21.88 -6.72
C ALA A 333 -13.07 -22.17 -8.09
N LYS A 334 -13.59 -21.13 -8.77
CA LYS A 334 -14.17 -21.28 -10.13
C LYS A 334 -13.08 -21.60 -11.15
N HIS A 335 -11.94 -20.90 -11.12
CA HIS A 335 -10.82 -21.19 -12.02
C HIS A 335 -10.28 -22.61 -11.82
N LEU A 336 -10.04 -23.03 -10.57
CA LEU A 336 -9.55 -24.38 -10.26
C LEU A 336 -10.54 -25.50 -10.59
N ALA A 337 -11.84 -25.20 -10.68
CA ALA A 337 -12.87 -26.17 -11.09
C ALA A 337 -13.05 -26.25 -12.62
N ASP A 338 -12.51 -25.33 -13.37
CA ASP A 338 -12.55 -25.31 -14.83
C ASP A 338 -11.51 -26.30 -15.39
N PRO A 339 -11.92 -27.38 -16.14
CA PRO A 339 -10.97 -28.36 -16.67
C PRO A 339 -10.00 -27.81 -17.71
N ASP A 340 -10.34 -26.67 -18.31
CA ASP A 340 -9.48 -25.99 -19.32
C ASP A 340 -8.53 -24.96 -18.70
N PHE A 341 -8.66 -24.69 -17.40
CA PHE A 341 -7.79 -23.74 -16.70
C PHE A 341 -6.45 -24.36 -16.32
N HIS A 342 -5.37 -23.66 -16.60
CA HIS A 342 -4.03 -24.09 -16.21
C HIS A 342 -3.76 -23.75 -14.74
N ASP A 343 -3.63 -24.76 -13.89
CA ASP A 343 -3.27 -24.58 -12.47
C ASP A 343 -1.78 -24.21 -12.33
N HIS A 344 -1.51 -22.99 -11.90
CA HIS A 344 -0.17 -22.46 -11.63
C HIS A 344 0.40 -22.89 -10.27
N HIS A 345 -0.33 -23.68 -9.49
CA HIS A 345 0.00 -24.05 -8.10
C HIS A 345 0.25 -22.83 -7.19
N ASP A 346 -0.44 -21.74 -7.46
CA ASP A 346 -0.32 -20.44 -6.80
C ASP A 346 -1.68 -19.75 -6.78
N HIS A 347 -2.25 -19.58 -5.59
CA HIS A 347 -3.59 -19.04 -5.44
C HIS A 347 -3.78 -17.64 -6.01
N PHE A 348 -2.76 -16.79 -5.93
CA PHE A 348 -2.83 -15.43 -6.45
C PHE A 348 -2.72 -15.41 -7.98
N THR A 349 -1.77 -16.18 -8.55
CA THR A 349 -1.68 -16.36 -10.00
C THR A 349 -2.90 -17.08 -10.54
N ASN A 350 -3.45 -18.08 -9.82
CA ASN A 350 -4.68 -18.76 -10.24
C ASN A 350 -5.93 -17.84 -10.16
N SER A 351 -5.93 -16.87 -9.25
CA SER A 351 -7.00 -15.87 -9.23
C SER A 351 -6.87 -14.88 -10.37
N THR A 352 -5.65 -14.39 -10.65
CA THR A 352 -5.34 -13.38 -11.67
C THR A 352 -4.10 -13.79 -12.45
N PRO A 353 -4.25 -14.53 -13.56
CA PRO A 353 -3.12 -15.14 -14.29
C PRO A 353 -2.07 -14.16 -14.82
N GLU A 354 -2.46 -12.94 -15.13
CA GLU A 354 -1.56 -11.88 -15.61
C GLU A 354 -0.73 -11.23 -14.50
N SER A 355 -1.02 -11.54 -13.25
CA SER A 355 -0.33 -10.97 -12.10
C SER A 355 1.02 -11.65 -11.83
N GLU A 356 1.91 -10.90 -11.18
CA GLU A 356 3.22 -11.40 -10.80
C GLU A 356 3.62 -10.82 -9.43
N TRP A 357 4.09 -11.64 -8.48
CA TRP A 357 4.46 -11.18 -7.14
C TRP A 357 5.86 -11.64 -6.69
N LYS A 358 6.40 -12.71 -7.32
CA LYS A 358 7.64 -13.35 -6.88
C LYS A 358 8.85 -12.44 -7.03
N SER A 359 8.85 -11.60 -8.07
CA SER A 359 9.91 -10.60 -8.30
C SER A 359 9.98 -9.57 -7.18
N CYS A 360 8.84 -9.18 -6.59
CA CYS A 360 8.81 -8.25 -5.47
C CYS A 360 9.62 -8.76 -4.27
N LEU A 361 9.34 -10.00 -3.83
CA LEU A 361 10.03 -10.58 -2.67
C LEU A 361 11.49 -10.90 -2.98
N ALA A 362 11.78 -11.40 -4.19
CA ALA A 362 13.14 -11.70 -4.61
C ALA A 362 14.02 -10.44 -4.69
N HIS A 363 13.46 -9.35 -5.25
CA HIS A 363 14.18 -8.08 -5.33
C HIS A 363 14.34 -7.42 -3.95
N ALA A 364 13.31 -7.49 -3.10
CA ALA A 364 13.38 -6.99 -1.73
C ALA A 364 14.52 -7.65 -0.93
N GLU A 365 14.69 -8.97 -1.06
CA GLU A 365 15.79 -9.69 -0.44
C GLU A 365 17.15 -9.28 -1.05
N LYS A 366 17.23 -9.19 -2.37
CA LYS A 366 18.44 -8.79 -3.11
C LYS A 366 18.96 -7.41 -2.67
N ILE A 367 18.08 -6.45 -2.49
CA ILE A 367 18.48 -5.08 -2.06
C ILE A 367 18.67 -4.95 -0.55
N GLY A 368 18.50 -6.04 0.22
CA GLY A 368 18.67 -6.06 1.67
C GLY A 368 17.56 -5.33 2.44
N LEU A 369 16.32 -5.39 1.95
CA LEU A 369 15.15 -4.88 2.70
C LEU A 369 14.81 -5.76 3.89
N GLY A 370 15.05 -7.07 3.79
CA GLY A 370 14.78 -8.06 4.83
C GLY A 370 15.17 -9.45 4.37
N SER A 371 14.63 -10.49 4.99
CA SER A 371 14.87 -11.89 4.67
C SER A 371 13.56 -12.64 4.39
N ARG A 372 13.59 -13.52 3.39
CA ARG A 372 12.49 -14.48 3.13
C ARG A 372 12.52 -15.66 4.10
N GLU A 373 13.65 -15.90 4.78
CA GLU A 373 13.75 -16.91 5.82
C GLU A 373 13.25 -16.35 7.16
N TYR A 374 12.26 -17.00 7.74
CA TYR A 374 11.66 -16.57 9.00
C TYR A 374 11.42 -17.72 9.98
N GLU A 375 11.22 -17.37 11.24
CA GLU A 375 10.71 -18.24 12.29
C GLU A 375 9.28 -17.78 12.63
N LEU A 376 8.28 -18.67 12.47
CA LEU A 376 6.91 -18.38 12.84
C LEU A 376 6.67 -18.71 14.30
N ILE A 377 6.25 -17.70 15.08
CA ILE A 377 5.94 -17.82 16.51
C ILE A 377 4.43 -17.66 16.70
N THR A 378 3.74 -18.74 16.98
CA THR A 378 2.28 -18.75 17.20
C THR A 378 1.94 -18.43 18.65
N LEU A 379 0.89 -17.59 18.87
CA LEU A 379 0.37 -17.20 20.19
C LEU A 379 -0.94 -17.90 20.49
#